data_f2c13155549efcc6298506baa8f1ab93
#
_entry.id   f2c13155549efcc6298506baa8f1ab93
#
_cell.length_a   1.000
_cell.length_b   1.000
_cell.length_c   1.000
_cell.angle_alpha   90.00
_cell.angle_beta   90.00
_cell.angle_gamma   90.00
#
_symmetry.space_group_name_H-M   'P 1'
#
loop_
_entity.id
_entity.type
_entity.pdbx_description
1 polymer ?
#
loop_
_entity_poly.entity_id
_entity_poly.type
_entity_poly.pdbx_seq_one_letter_code
_entity_poly.pdbx_strand_id
1 'polypeptide(L)'
;MNRRIGVVATLALSALAFTGGAMLYSGTAEGEPTKKVVAGPVDSLIRPHSPIIGPKNAPVTIVEFFDPSCEACRAFYPTVKGIVAKYPKDVRLVMRYLPLHPGSAEAILILEAARVQGKL
;
A
#
# COMPACT_ATOMS: atom_id res chain seq x y z
N MET A 1 57.69 -8.84 16.75
CA MET A 1 56.67 -8.31 15.83
C MET A 1 55.83 -7.31 16.60
N ASN A 2 55.92 -6.03 16.24
CA ASN A 2 55.35 -4.92 17.07
C ASN A 2 53.83 -4.97 17.13
N ARG A 3 53.27 -5.09 18.30
CA ARG A 3 51.80 -5.13 18.60
C ARG A 3 51.02 -4.00 17.87
N ARG A 4 51.67 -2.86 17.67
CA ARG A 4 51.10 -1.71 16.92
C ARG A 4 50.91 -1.98 15.43
N ILE A 5 51.85 -2.72 14.80
CA ILE A 5 51.79 -3.08 13.38
C ILE A 5 50.66 -4.10 13.17
N GLY A 6 50.45 -5.04 14.08
CA GLY A 6 49.36 -6.00 14.00
C GLY A 6 47.98 -5.35 14.06
N VAL A 7 47.78 -4.36 14.94
CA VAL A 7 46.50 -3.64 15.07
C VAL A 7 46.20 -2.79 13.82
N VAL A 8 47.20 -2.11 13.29
CA VAL A 8 47.02 -1.28 12.08
C VAL A 8 46.73 -2.18 10.86
N ALA A 9 47.37 -3.32 10.73
CA ALA A 9 47.12 -4.27 9.63
C ALA A 9 45.72 -4.88 9.71
N THR A 10 45.21 -5.22 10.91
CA THR A 10 43.84 -5.74 11.07
C THR A 10 42.77 -4.70 10.79
N LEU A 11 42.97 -3.43 11.21
CA LEU A 11 42.05 -2.34 10.89
C LEU A 11 42.01 -2.01 9.40
N ALA A 12 43.15 -2.06 8.70
CA ALA A 12 43.20 -1.82 7.26
C ALA A 12 42.52 -2.96 6.47
N LEU A 13 42.69 -4.22 6.88
CA LEU A 13 42.03 -5.37 6.25
C LEU A 13 40.51 -5.35 6.47
N SER A 14 40.04 -4.96 7.66
CA SER A 14 38.59 -4.85 7.91
C SER A 14 37.95 -3.71 7.14
N ALA A 15 38.64 -2.57 6.98
CA ALA A 15 38.15 -1.45 6.16
C ALA A 15 38.05 -1.81 4.68
N LEU A 16 39.03 -2.54 4.13
CA LEU A 16 38.99 -3.04 2.75
C LEU A 16 37.86 -4.07 2.52
N ALA A 17 37.63 -4.96 3.47
CA ALA A 17 36.53 -5.91 3.39
C ALA A 17 35.15 -5.23 3.44
N PHE A 18 35.01 -4.17 4.27
CA PHE A 18 33.77 -3.43 4.39
C PHE A 18 33.46 -2.58 3.15
N THR A 19 34.48 -1.92 2.57
CA THR A 19 34.30 -1.15 1.34
C THR A 19 34.07 -2.04 0.12
N GLY A 20 34.74 -3.20 0.02
CA GLY A 20 34.51 -4.18 -1.03
C GLY A 20 33.11 -4.81 -0.94
N GLY A 21 32.66 -5.16 0.27
CA GLY A 21 31.32 -5.68 0.52
C GLY A 21 30.22 -4.66 0.21
N ALA A 22 30.43 -3.39 0.54
CA ALA A 22 29.47 -2.32 0.25
C ALA A 22 29.33 -2.04 -1.26
N MET A 23 30.44 -2.11 -2.02
CA MET A 23 30.39 -1.95 -3.48
C MET A 23 29.68 -3.14 -4.17
N LEU A 24 29.90 -4.36 -3.70
CA LEU A 24 29.20 -5.54 -4.24
C LEU A 24 27.71 -5.53 -3.89
N TYR A 25 27.35 -5.03 -2.70
CA TYR A 25 25.96 -4.91 -2.28
C TYR A 25 25.20 -3.81 -3.01
N SER A 26 25.85 -2.70 -3.32
CA SER A 26 25.24 -1.60 -4.08
C SER A 26 25.02 -1.93 -5.56
N GLY A 27 25.77 -2.89 -6.12
CA GLY A 27 25.64 -3.31 -7.51
C GLY A 27 24.45 -4.26 -7.79
N THR A 28 23.81 -4.81 -6.73
CA THR A 28 22.65 -5.70 -6.88
C THR A 28 21.29 -5.03 -6.64
N ALA A 29 21.29 -3.72 -6.44
CA ALA A 29 20.06 -2.93 -6.44
C ALA A 29 19.66 -2.52 -7.88
N GLU A 30 19.83 -3.42 -8.85
CA GLU A 30 19.09 -3.34 -10.10
C GLU A 30 17.63 -3.63 -9.77
N GLY A 31 16.81 -2.62 -9.99
CA GLY A 31 15.40 -2.63 -9.65
C GLY A 31 14.77 -3.92 -10.15
N GLU A 32 14.17 -4.64 -9.22
CA GLU A 32 13.26 -5.73 -9.53
C GLU A 32 12.35 -5.27 -10.67
N PRO A 33 12.27 -6.00 -11.80
CA PRO A 33 11.43 -5.56 -12.91
C PRO A 33 10.04 -5.34 -12.33
N THR A 34 9.60 -4.10 -12.32
CA THR A 34 8.25 -3.73 -11.89
C THR A 34 7.32 -4.65 -12.67
N LYS A 35 6.84 -5.70 -12.00
CA LYS A 35 5.88 -6.66 -12.54
C LYS A 35 4.76 -5.80 -13.09
N LYS A 36 4.71 -5.70 -14.42
CA LYS A 36 3.70 -4.90 -15.11
C LYS A 36 2.37 -5.41 -14.57
N VAL A 37 1.76 -4.65 -13.67
CA VAL A 37 0.44 -4.97 -13.15
C VAL A 37 -0.45 -4.93 -14.36
N VAL A 38 -0.79 -6.08 -14.90
CA VAL A 38 -1.79 -6.21 -15.94
C VAL A 38 -3.09 -5.86 -15.25
N ALA A 39 -3.43 -4.58 -15.32
CA ALA A 39 -4.74 -4.13 -14.94
C ALA A 39 -5.72 -4.86 -15.87
N GLY A 40 -6.38 -5.87 -15.37
CA GLY A 40 -7.58 -6.41 -16.00
C GLY A 40 -8.57 -5.25 -16.19
N PRO A 41 -9.61 -5.41 -17.03
CA PRO A 41 -10.54 -4.33 -17.29
C PRO A 41 -11.08 -3.81 -15.95
N VAL A 42 -10.78 -2.54 -15.65
CA VAL A 42 -11.15 -1.85 -14.38
C VAL A 42 -12.66 -1.97 -14.15
N ASP A 43 -13.43 -2.05 -15.22
CA ASP A 43 -14.89 -2.22 -15.18
C ASP A 43 -15.36 -3.49 -14.45
N SER A 44 -14.56 -4.56 -14.44
CA SER A 44 -14.89 -5.78 -13.70
C SER A 44 -14.81 -5.60 -12.17
N LEU A 45 -14.01 -4.65 -11.72
CA LEU A 45 -13.82 -4.34 -10.30
C LEU A 45 -14.85 -3.32 -9.78
N ILE A 46 -15.41 -2.49 -10.66
CA ILE A 46 -16.41 -1.50 -10.32
C ILE A 46 -17.79 -2.11 -10.55
N ARG A 47 -18.59 -2.19 -9.50
CA ARG A 47 -19.97 -2.67 -9.61
C ARG A 47 -20.95 -1.48 -9.59
N PRO A 48 -22.14 -1.59 -10.21
CA PRO A 48 -23.12 -0.50 -10.23
C PRO A 48 -23.52 0.01 -8.85
N HIS A 49 -23.46 -0.87 -7.84
CA HIS A 49 -23.81 -0.57 -6.45
C HIS A 49 -22.61 -0.24 -5.57
N SER A 50 -21.38 -0.23 -6.10
CA SER A 50 -20.19 0.10 -5.30
C SER A 50 -20.23 1.55 -4.85
N PRO A 51 -20.03 1.85 -3.55
CA PRO A 51 -19.84 3.20 -3.09
C PRO A 51 -18.60 3.82 -3.73
N ILE A 52 -18.72 5.07 -4.18
CA ILE A 52 -17.63 5.82 -4.79
C ILE A 52 -17.43 7.11 -4.01
N ILE A 53 -16.22 7.37 -3.57
CA ILE A 53 -15.78 8.60 -2.92
C ILE A 53 -14.84 9.33 -3.87
N GLY A 54 -15.12 10.58 -4.17
CA GLY A 54 -14.38 11.40 -5.13
C GLY A 54 -15.07 11.51 -6.49
N PRO A 55 -14.44 12.18 -7.48
CA PRO A 55 -15.04 12.44 -8.78
C PRO A 55 -15.25 11.16 -9.59
N LYS A 56 -16.43 11.00 -10.21
CA LYS A 56 -16.72 9.81 -11.04
C LYS A 56 -15.74 9.61 -12.20
N ASN A 57 -15.21 10.70 -12.73
CA ASN A 57 -14.29 10.71 -13.89
C ASN A 57 -12.82 10.93 -13.46
N ALA A 58 -12.46 10.65 -12.22
CA ALA A 58 -11.08 10.75 -11.77
C ALA A 58 -10.17 9.85 -12.61
N PRO A 59 -8.98 10.34 -13.03
CA PRO A 59 -8.05 9.57 -13.86
C PRO A 59 -7.48 8.36 -13.12
N VAL A 60 -7.41 8.40 -11.78
CA VAL A 60 -6.94 7.31 -10.94
C VAL A 60 -8.08 6.70 -10.15
N THR A 61 -8.23 5.40 -10.23
CA THR A 61 -9.22 4.64 -9.45
C THR A 61 -8.50 3.71 -8.47
N ILE A 62 -8.77 3.89 -7.19
CA ILE A 62 -8.40 2.95 -6.14
C ILE A 62 -9.61 2.04 -5.88
N VAL A 63 -9.43 0.74 -5.94
CA VAL A 63 -10.47 -0.23 -5.55
C VAL A 63 -10.04 -0.86 -4.25
N GLU A 64 -10.81 -0.64 -3.19
CA GLU A 64 -10.56 -1.18 -1.87
C GLU A 64 -11.54 -2.32 -1.58
N PHE A 65 -11.03 -3.53 -1.34
CA PHE A 65 -11.81 -4.61 -0.78
C PHE A 65 -11.84 -4.43 0.75
N PHE A 66 -12.97 -4.01 1.25
CA PHE A 66 -13.14 -3.50 2.60
C PHE A 66 -14.04 -4.40 3.44
N ASP A 67 -13.57 -4.73 4.64
CA ASP A 67 -14.35 -5.38 5.68
C ASP A 67 -14.42 -4.47 6.92
N PRO A 68 -15.62 -4.03 7.32
CA PRO A 68 -15.76 -3.09 8.44
C PRO A 68 -15.37 -3.68 9.80
N SER A 69 -15.34 -5.01 9.94
CA SER A 69 -14.93 -5.68 11.19
C SER A 69 -13.43 -6.07 11.18
N CYS A 70 -12.71 -5.77 10.10
CA CYS A 70 -11.29 -6.09 9.96
C CYS A 70 -10.40 -5.01 10.62
N GLU A 71 -9.60 -5.40 11.62
CA GLU A 71 -8.69 -4.49 12.32
C GLU A 71 -7.63 -3.88 11.39
N ALA A 72 -7.11 -4.66 10.44
CA ALA A 72 -6.14 -4.19 9.47
C ALA A 72 -6.76 -3.13 8.53
N CYS A 73 -7.99 -3.33 8.06
CA CYS A 73 -8.71 -2.35 7.25
C CYS A 73 -8.91 -1.06 8.05
N ARG A 74 -9.30 -1.17 9.31
CA ARG A 74 -9.45 -0.03 10.22
C ARG A 74 -8.14 0.74 10.40
N ALA A 75 -7.03 0.04 10.59
CA ALA A 75 -5.72 0.66 10.76
C ALA A 75 -5.24 1.36 9.48
N PHE A 76 -5.59 0.81 8.30
CA PHE A 76 -5.20 1.36 7.01
C PHE A 76 -6.09 2.50 6.52
N TYR A 77 -7.30 2.60 7.01
CA TYR A 77 -8.30 3.59 6.61
C TYR A 77 -7.81 5.05 6.61
N PRO A 78 -7.07 5.55 7.65
CA PRO A 78 -6.55 6.92 7.61
C PRO A 78 -5.60 7.18 6.44
N THR A 79 -4.82 6.18 6.03
CA THR A 79 -3.90 6.28 4.89
C THR A 79 -4.66 6.44 3.57
N VAL A 80 -5.67 5.58 3.33
CA VAL A 80 -6.51 5.65 2.13
C VAL A 80 -7.24 6.99 2.08
N LYS A 81 -7.83 7.40 3.18
CA LYS A 81 -8.53 8.68 3.31
C LYS A 81 -7.61 9.87 3.06
N GLY A 82 -6.37 9.80 3.54
CA GLY A 82 -5.34 10.82 3.30
C GLY A 82 -4.97 10.94 1.82
N ILE A 83 -4.87 9.83 1.10
CA ILE A 83 -4.60 9.84 -0.34
C ILE A 83 -5.75 10.52 -1.11
N VAL A 84 -7.00 10.13 -0.84
CA VAL A 84 -8.17 10.73 -1.50
C VAL A 84 -8.26 12.24 -1.21
N ALA A 85 -8.00 12.64 0.04
CA ALA A 85 -8.00 14.05 0.44
C ALA A 85 -6.86 14.85 -0.21
N LYS A 86 -5.70 14.23 -0.41
CA LYS A 86 -4.54 14.88 -1.04
C LYS A 86 -4.73 15.10 -2.56
N TYR A 87 -5.49 14.23 -3.21
CA TYR A 87 -5.71 14.27 -4.66
C TYR A 87 -7.22 14.32 -5.01
N PRO A 88 -7.95 15.34 -4.56
CA PRO A 88 -9.42 15.35 -4.60
C PRO A 88 -10.00 15.44 -6.01
N LYS A 89 -9.21 15.81 -7.01
CA LYS A 89 -9.63 15.89 -8.43
C LYS A 89 -9.17 14.69 -9.24
N ASP A 90 -8.10 14.02 -8.79
CA ASP A 90 -7.39 13.02 -9.58
C ASP A 90 -7.66 11.59 -9.12
N VAL A 91 -8.11 11.41 -7.88
CA VAL A 91 -8.32 10.10 -7.28
C VAL A 91 -9.78 9.91 -6.89
N ARG A 92 -10.32 8.74 -7.24
CA ARG A 92 -11.56 8.20 -6.67
C ARG A 92 -11.30 6.89 -5.97
N LEU A 93 -12.03 6.66 -4.89
CA LEU A 93 -12.05 5.40 -4.16
C LEU A 93 -13.35 4.66 -4.45
N VAL A 94 -13.25 3.40 -4.87
CA VAL A 94 -14.36 2.50 -5.07
C VAL A 94 -14.31 1.43 -3.99
N MET A 95 -15.33 1.35 -3.16
CA MET A 95 -15.41 0.37 -2.08
C MET A 95 -16.10 -0.91 -2.55
N ARG A 96 -15.49 -2.05 -2.23
CA ARG A 96 -16.00 -3.39 -2.48
C ARG A 96 -16.08 -4.12 -1.15
N TYR A 97 -17.28 -4.29 -0.64
CA TYR A 97 -17.46 -5.00 0.62
C TYR A 97 -17.10 -6.47 0.51
N LEU A 98 -16.36 -6.97 1.50
CA LEU A 98 -15.92 -8.35 1.60
C LEU A 98 -16.08 -8.83 3.05
N PRO A 99 -17.27 -9.35 3.43
CA PRO A 99 -17.55 -9.75 4.81
C PRO A 99 -16.83 -11.06 5.15
N LEU A 100 -15.67 -10.96 5.77
CA LEU A 100 -14.83 -12.11 6.17
C LEU A 100 -14.84 -12.37 7.67
N HIS A 101 -15.28 -11.39 8.49
CA HIS A 101 -15.28 -11.50 9.94
C HIS A 101 -16.70 -11.54 10.51
N PRO A 102 -16.88 -12.09 11.73
CA PRO A 102 -18.16 -11.99 12.43
C PRO A 102 -18.63 -10.54 12.58
N GLY A 103 -19.91 -10.29 12.33
CA GLY A 103 -20.50 -8.94 12.40
C GLY A 103 -20.27 -8.05 11.16
N SER A 104 -19.46 -8.49 10.19
CA SER A 104 -19.18 -7.69 8.99
C SER A 104 -20.40 -7.47 8.13
N ALA A 105 -21.27 -8.47 7.99
CA ALA A 105 -22.47 -8.36 7.18
C ALA A 105 -23.44 -7.31 7.75
N GLU A 106 -23.65 -7.34 9.05
CA GLU A 106 -24.50 -6.36 9.78
C GLU A 106 -23.92 -4.96 9.67
N ALA A 107 -22.61 -4.81 9.84
CA ALA A 107 -21.94 -3.52 9.70
C ALA A 107 -22.07 -2.98 8.27
N ILE A 108 -21.96 -3.82 7.24
CA ILE A 108 -22.17 -3.43 5.84
C ILE A 108 -23.60 -2.94 5.62
N LEU A 109 -24.61 -3.60 6.19
CA LEU A 109 -26.00 -3.14 6.10
C LEU A 109 -26.19 -1.74 6.69
N ILE A 110 -25.51 -1.44 7.80
CA ILE A 110 -25.54 -0.11 8.42
C ILE A 110 -24.86 0.92 7.49
N LEU A 111 -23.71 0.59 6.92
CA LEU A 111 -23.02 1.47 5.96
C LEU A 111 -23.88 1.76 4.72
N GLU A 112 -24.52 0.73 4.16
CA GLU A 112 -25.40 0.89 3.01
C GLU A 112 -26.66 1.72 3.36
N ALA A 113 -27.21 1.53 4.54
CA ALA A 113 -28.32 2.37 5.00
C ALA A 113 -27.90 3.85 5.16
N ALA A 114 -26.67 4.10 5.63
CA ALA A 114 -26.11 5.46 5.68
C ALA A 114 -25.85 6.03 4.27
N ARG A 115 -25.36 5.20 3.34
CA ARG A 115 -25.13 5.60 1.95
C ARG A 115 -26.42 6.06 1.26
N VAL A 116 -27.50 5.32 1.40
CA VAL A 116 -28.82 5.69 0.82
C VAL A 116 -29.32 7.04 1.36
N GLN A 117 -28.92 7.39 2.56
CA GLN A 117 -29.23 8.67 3.19
C GLN A 117 -28.21 9.79 2.89
N GLY A 118 -27.19 9.51 2.04
CA GLY A 118 -26.11 10.47 1.75
C GLY A 118 -25.18 10.76 2.93
N LYS A 119 -25.05 9.81 3.86
CA LYS A 119 -24.26 9.93 5.10
C LYS A 119 -23.07 8.97 5.16
N LEU A 120 -22.63 8.47 4.03
CA LEU A 120 -21.42 7.64 3.94
C LEU A 120 -20.15 8.49 3.85
#